data_e450b88eaf5ca476a81c524b0d0528d0
#
_entry.id   e450b88eaf5ca476a81c524b0d0528d0
#
_cell.length_a   1.000
_cell.length_b   1.000
_cell.length_c   1.000
_cell.angle_alpha   90.00
_cell.angle_beta   90.00
_cell.angle_gamma   90.00
#
_symmetry.space_group_name_H-M   'P 1'
#
loop_
_entity.id
_entity.type
_entity.pdbx_description
1 polymer ?
#
loop_
_entity_poly.entity_id
_entity_poly.type
_entity_poly.pdbx_seq_one_letter_code
_entity_poly.pdbx_strand_id
1 'polypeptide(L)'
;MIEKLKKSKDNREYAACVLLDLSKAFDTINHELLIAKMYAYGFSLDAVSIVHSYLNDRWHRTKIDGSYSTWKMILQGMPQGSVNGPKWFNIYLNDLFFLFLNTEVCNIADDTTPYACDADLGALLHNLESDVASALLWFDANYMKPNQTKCHLLAPSPTPEMLWIQVGEQIIWESHQERLLGVMVDRGLTFQKHVENLCKNAGAKVTALGRLVTIVSMEKKKILMNTFIESQFSYCPLVWMFNHSRKLNDRINHIHERGLRMVYGDYVSSFEELLKRDGSVTTHHRNIQLVAIVMFKVKNGLCPEIMRDLFELKEGRDGNMKFVIPRVKTEFMGKLSLRYFGPVVWETMLPKVYKEIKLLEKFKEDIKKWAPVCKCRLCKTYVKDLGFTEIAN
;
A
#
# COMPACT_ATOMS: atom_id res chain seq x y z
N MET A 1 6.33 5.30 -5.05
CA MET A 1 6.47 6.43 -4.12
C MET A 1 7.26 6.07 -2.85
N ILE A 2 6.75 5.32 -1.85
CA ILE A 2 7.45 5.09 -0.53
C ILE A 2 8.89 4.60 -0.68
N GLU A 3 9.19 3.69 -1.62
CA GLU A 3 10.57 3.23 -1.85
C GLU A 3 11.48 4.34 -2.43
N LYS A 4 10.94 5.27 -3.23
CA LYS A 4 11.68 6.44 -3.71
C LYS A 4 11.96 7.42 -2.57
N LEU A 5 10.96 7.71 -1.72
CA LEU A 5 11.14 8.54 -0.52
C LEU A 5 12.20 7.93 0.44
N LYS A 6 12.20 6.61 0.64
CA LYS A 6 13.24 5.92 1.42
C LYS A 6 14.61 6.04 0.77
N LYS A 7 14.70 5.89 -0.57
CA LYS A 7 15.96 6.03 -1.32
C LYS A 7 16.54 7.43 -1.20
N SER A 8 15.72 8.45 -1.38
CA SER A 8 16.12 9.84 -1.21
C SER A 8 16.68 10.10 0.20
N LYS A 9 15.94 9.67 1.22
CA LYS A 9 16.39 9.79 2.61
C LYS A 9 17.69 9.02 2.91
N ASP A 10 17.88 7.84 2.30
CA ASP A 10 19.14 7.08 2.36
C ASP A 10 20.29 7.87 1.72
N ASN A 11 20.01 8.60 0.64
CA ASN A 11 20.97 9.46 -0.04
C ASN A 11 21.24 10.79 0.67
N ARG A 12 20.46 11.16 1.69
CA ARG A 12 20.46 12.47 2.36
C ARG A 12 19.93 13.59 1.46
N GLU A 13 19.04 13.29 0.57
CA GLU A 13 18.26 14.21 -0.25
C GLU A 13 16.97 14.57 0.49
N TYR A 14 16.37 15.70 0.12
CA TYR A 14 15.02 16.06 0.56
C TYR A 14 13.99 15.28 -0.23
N ALA A 15 12.85 15.01 0.39
CA ALA A 15 11.74 14.35 -0.24
C ALA A 15 10.43 14.89 0.35
N ALA A 16 9.45 15.12 -0.50
CA ALA A 16 8.12 15.51 -0.05
C ALA A 16 7.05 15.00 -1.02
N CYS A 17 5.82 14.91 -0.52
CA CYS A 17 4.63 14.63 -1.32
C CYS A 17 3.47 15.49 -0.82
N VAL A 18 2.53 15.79 -1.74
CA VAL A 18 1.31 16.50 -1.42
C VAL A 18 0.14 15.55 -1.64
N LEU A 19 -0.66 15.34 -0.62
CA LEU A 19 -1.90 14.58 -0.72
C LEU A 19 -3.01 15.53 -1.16
N LEU A 20 -3.62 15.28 -2.30
CA LEU A 20 -4.74 16.05 -2.84
C LEU A 20 -6.02 15.25 -2.64
N ASP A 21 -6.97 15.78 -1.86
CA ASP A 21 -8.28 15.19 -1.61
C ASP A 21 -9.35 15.91 -2.44
N LEU A 22 -10.26 15.17 -3.04
CA LEU A 22 -11.35 15.71 -3.83
C LEU A 22 -12.69 15.52 -3.11
N SER A 23 -13.53 16.54 -3.14
CA SER A 23 -14.88 16.46 -2.58
C SER A 23 -15.80 15.73 -3.54
N LYS A 24 -16.30 14.55 -3.17
CA LYS A 24 -17.29 13.78 -3.95
C LYS A 24 -16.88 13.55 -5.41
N ALA A 25 -15.62 13.19 -5.66
CA ALA A 25 -15.04 13.12 -6.99
C ALA A 25 -15.89 12.35 -8.02
N PHE A 26 -16.42 11.19 -7.65
CA PHE A 26 -17.30 10.40 -8.53
C PHE A 26 -18.66 11.04 -8.80
N ASP A 27 -19.15 11.88 -7.90
CA ASP A 27 -20.48 12.52 -8.01
C ASP A 27 -20.42 13.84 -8.81
N THR A 28 -19.20 14.36 -9.08
CA THR A 28 -18.99 15.63 -9.78
C THR A 28 -18.59 15.51 -11.25
N ILE A 29 -18.42 14.29 -11.74
CA ILE A 29 -18.05 14.06 -13.16
C ILE A 29 -19.08 14.68 -14.09
N ASN A 30 -18.65 15.63 -14.91
CA ASN A 30 -19.49 16.23 -15.94
C ASN A 30 -19.63 15.27 -17.12
N HIS A 31 -20.88 14.90 -17.47
CA HIS A 31 -21.15 13.91 -18.52
C HIS A 31 -20.72 14.40 -19.90
N GLU A 32 -21.04 15.65 -20.23
CA GLU A 32 -20.70 16.21 -21.55
C GLU A 32 -19.18 16.32 -21.74
N LEU A 33 -18.45 16.73 -20.69
CA LEU A 33 -17.00 16.79 -20.74
C LEU A 33 -16.37 15.39 -20.86
N LEU A 34 -16.91 14.37 -20.17
CA LEU A 34 -16.46 13.00 -20.34
C LEU A 34 -16.63 12.53 -21.79
N ILE A 35 -17.79 12.80 -22.39
CA ILE A 35 -18.10 12.45 -23.77
C ILE A 35 -17.13 13.16 -24.72
N ALA A 36 -16.87 14.45 -24.51
CA ALA A 36 -15.92 15.23 -25.31
C ALA A 36 -14.49 14.66 -25.19
N LYS A 37 -14.05 14.31 -23.98
CA LYS A 37 -12.74 13.69 -23.75
C LYS A 37 -12.63 12.32 -24.43
N MET A 38 -13.66 11.46 -24.33
CA MET A 38 -13.67 10.17 -25.02
C MET A 38 -13.52 10.36 -26.54
N TYR A 39 -14.24 11.32 -27.10
CA TYR A 39 -14.13 11.64 -28.53
C TYR A 39 -12.70 12.10 -28.88
N ALA A 40 -12.13 13.02 -28.09
CA ALA A 40 -10.76 13.51 -28.28
C ALA A 40 -9.69 12.40 -28.15
N TYR A 41 -9.94 11.39 -27.33
CA TYR A 41 -9.05 10.21 -27.20
C TYR A 41 -9.23 9.18 -28.33
N GLY A 42 -10.10 9.43 -29.32
CA GLY A 42 -10.27 8.57 -30.47
C GLY A 42 -11.22 7.38 -30.26
N PHE A 43 -12.11 7.44 -29.29
CA PHE A 43 -13.18 6.44 -29.17
C PHE A 43 -14.14 6.54 -30.38
N SER A 44 -14.63 5.40 -30.87
CA SER A 44 -15.59 5.38 -31.96
C SER A 44 -16.91 6.06 -31.57
N LEU A 45 -17.62 6.61 -32.56
CA LEU A 45 -18.93 7.26 -32.36
C LEU A 45 -19.91 6.31 -31.66
N ASP A 46 -19.92 5.02 -32.02
CA ASP A 46 -20.78 4.02 -31.41
C ASP A 46 -20.48 3.84 -29.91
N ALA A 47 -19.19 3.75 -29.57
CA ALA A 47 -18.78 3.63 -28.15
C ALA A 47 -19.17 4.88 -27.35
N VAL A 48 -18.96 6.08 -27.91
CA VAL A 48 -19.34 7.36 -27.28
C VAL A 48 -20.86 7.42 -27.12
N SER A 49 -21.63 7.04 -28.14
CA SER A 49 -23.10 7.02 -28.10
C SER A 49 -23.67 6.08 -27.03
N ILE A 50 -23.05 4.91 -26.84
CA ILE A 50 -23.44 3.97 -25.79
C ILE A 50 -23.21 4.59 -24.39
N VAL A 51 -22.07 5.22 -24.17
CA VAL A 51 -21.77 5.87 -22.87
C VAL A 51 -22.70 7.06 -22.64
N HIS A 52 -22.93 7.87 -23.65
CA HIS A 52 -23.86 9.00 -23.60
C HIS A 52 -25.27 8.52 -23.23
N SER A 53 -25.81 7.53 -23.96
CA SER A 53 -27.12 6.92 -23.64
C SER A 53 -27.20 6.32 -22.25
N TYR A 54 -26.11 5.72 -21.77
CA TYR A 54 -26.05 5.16 -20.43
C TYR A 54 -26.10 6.22 -19.32
N LEU A 55 -25.51 7.39 -19.55
CA LEU A 55 -25.42 8.47 -18.55
C LEU A 55 -26.64 9.39 -18.57
N ASN A 56 -27.25 9.59 -19.73
CA ASN A 56 -28.38 10.51 -19.92
C ASN A 56 -29.72 9.93 -19.48
N ASP A 57 -30.66 10.83 -19.22
CA ASP A 57 -32.05 10.55 -18.86
C ASP A 57 -32.18 9.58 -17.67
N ARG A 58 -31.33 9.73 -16.68
CA ARG A 58 -31.34 8.94 -15.47
C ARG A 58 -32.01 9.72 -14.33
N TRP A 59 -32.88 9.01 -13.63
CA TRP A 59 -33.61 9.53 -12.50
C TRP A 59 -33.36 8.69 -11.26
N HIS A 60 -33.30 9.31 -10.08
CA HIS A 60 -33.21 8.61 -8.83
C HIS A 60 -34.22 9.14 -7.80
N ARG A 61 -34.56 8.32 -6.83
CA ARG A 61 -35.25 8.69 -5.60
C ARG A 61 -34.73 7.84 -4.44
N THR A 62 -34.84 8.39 -3.24
CA THR A 62 -34.45 7.69 -2.01
C THR A 62 -35.67 7.03 -1.38
N LYS A 63 -35.52 5.81 -0.85
CA LYS A 63 -36.52 5.10 -0.06
C LYS A 63 -36.02 4.92 1.37
N ILE A 64 -36.80 5.36 2.36
CA ILE A 64 -36.52 5.19 3.79
C ILE A 64 -37.82 4.74 4.45
N ASP A 65 -37.80 3.61 5.15
CA ASP A 65 -38.93 3.05 5.90
C ASP A 65 -40.27 3.02 5.12
N GLY A 66 -40.19 2.65 3.84
CA GLY A 66 -41.35 2.57 2.95
C GLY A 66 -41.75 3.88 2.28
N SER A 67 -41.27 5.03 2.75
CA SER A 67 -41.52 6.35 2.16
C SER A 67 -40.52 6.65 1.05
N TYR A 68 -40.97 7.37 0.01
CA TYR A 68 -40.14 7.74 -1.14
C TYR A 68 -39.98 9.26 -1.22
N SER A 69 -38.78 9.73 -1.58
CA SER A 69 -38.58 11.10 -2.01
C SER A 69 -39.17 11.35 -3.40
N THR A 70 -39.25 12.60 -3.82
CA THR A 70 -39.50 12.95 -5.22
C THR A 70 -38.38 12.44 -6.12
N TRP A 71 -38.72 12.17 -7.38
CA TRP A 71 -37.74 11.85 -8.41
C TRP A 71 -36.87 13.06 -8.71
N LYS A 72 -35.56 12.84 -8.86
CA LYS A 72 -34.60 13.84 -9.30
C LYS A 72 -33.76 13.31 -10.45
N MET A 73 -33.56 14.14 -11.46
CA MET A 73 -32.69 13.84 -12.59
C MET A 73 -31.22 13.84 -12.17
N ILE A 74 -30.44 12.94 -12.68
CA ILE A 74 -28.99 12.87 -12.47
C ILE A 74 -28.33 13.61 -13.63
N LEU A 75 -27.75 14.79 -13.38
CA LEU A 75 -27.12 15.65 -14.36
C LEU A 75 -25.60 15.50 -14.43
N GLN A 76 -25.01 14.86 -13.42
CA GLN A 76 -23.57 14.66 -13.29
C GLN A 76 -23.26 13.45 -12.39
N GLY A 77 -22.02 13.01 -12.43
CA GLY A 77 -21.54 11.90 -11.59
C GLY A 77 -21.69 10.54 -12.24
N MET A 78 -20.96 9.59 -11.68
CA MET A 78 -20.97 8.19 -12.13
C MET A 78 -21.90 7.35 -11.25
N PRO A 79 -22.70 6.44 -11.84
CA PRO A 79 -23.48 5.51 -11.05
C PRO A 79 -22.59 4.66 -10.16
N GLN A 80 -22.69 4.85 -8.84
CA GLN A 80 -21.92 4.09 -7.86
C GLN A 80 -22.27 2.60 -7.93
N GLY A 81 -21.26 1.74 -7.91
CA GLY A 81 -21.42 0.29 -8.07
C GLY A 81 -21.50 -0.19 -9.53
N SER A 82 -21.42 0.70 -10.53
CA SER A 82 -21.32 0.28 -11.91
C SER A 82 -19.94 -0.30 -12.24
N VAL A 83 -19.89 -1.31 -13.10
CA VAL A 83 -18.62 -1.96 -13.54
C VAL A 83 -17.74 -0.98 -14.34
N ASN A 84 -18.33 -0.07 -15.08
CA ASN A 84 -17.64 0.87 -15.95
C ASN A 84 -17.31 2.21 -15.28
N GLY A 85 -17.97 2.58 -14.19
CA GLY A 85 -17.73 3.85 -13.50
C GLY A 85 -16.26 4.13 -13.21
N PRO A 86 -15.49 3.21 -12.61
CA PRO A 86 -14.07 3.41 -12.38
C PRO A 86 -13.24 3.59 -13.66
N LYS A 87 -13.61 2.94 -14.76
CA LYS A 87 -12.93 3.10 -16.07
C LYS A 87 -13.16 4.47 -16.65
N TRP A 88 -14.42 4.94 -16.64
CA TRP A 88 -14.74 6.28 -17.12
C TRP A 88 -14.15 7.38 -16.24
N PHE A 89 -14.08 7.14 -14.94
CA PHE A 89 -13.36 8.04 -14.04
C PHE A 89 -11.88 8.16 -14.42
N ASN A 90 -11.21 7.03 -14.71
CA ASN A 90 -9.82 7.05 -15.16
C ASN A 90 -9.65 7.75 -16.53
N ILE A 91 -10.61 7.56 -17.47
CA ILE A 91 -10.61 8.29 -18.75
C ILE A 91 -10.77 9.79 -18.50
N TYR A 92 -11.63 10.18 -17.57
CA TYR A 92 -11.86 11.58 -17.23
C TYR A 92 -10.63 12.25 -16.64
N LEU A 93 -9.85 11.56 -15.80
CA LEU A 93 -8.63 12.05 -15.16
C LEU A 93 -7.37 11.96 -16.03
N ASN A 94 -7.42 11.27 -17.16
CA ASN A 94 -6.22 10.87 -17.88
C ASN A 94 -5.30 12.04 -18.27
N ASP A 95 -5.85 13.17 -18.68
CA ASP A 95 -5.10 14.36 -19.10
C ASP A 95 -4.51 15.17 -17.92
N LEU A 96 -4.97 14.95 -16.68
CA LEU A 96 -4.36 15.54 -15.49
C LEU A 96 -2.87 15.16 -15.36
N PHE A 97 -2.52 13.92 -15.73
CA PHE A 97 -1.16 13.40 -15.48
C PHE A 97 -0.10 14.04 -16.38
N PHE A 98 -0.49 14.66 -17.49
CA PHE A 98 0.43 15.41 -18.37
C PHE A 98 0.85 16.77 -17.78
N LEU A 99 0.24 17.23 -16.70
CA LEU A 99 0.57 18.49 -16.04
C LEU A 99 1.68 18.37 -15.00
N PHE A 100 2.01 17.16 -14.56
CA PHE A 100 3.09 16.92 -13.60
C PHE A 100 4.42 16.85 -14.37
N LEU A 101 5.04 18.02 -14.61
CA LEU A 101 6.27 18.15 -15.40
C LEU A 101 7.53 18.06 -14.55
N ASN A 102 7.44 18.47 -13.28
CA ASN A 102 8.57 18.58 -12.36
C ASN A 102 8.52 17.52 -11.25
N THR A 103 7.37 16.87 -11.07
CA THR A 103 7.15 15.89 -10.01
C THR A 103 6.66 14.56 -10.59
N GLU A 104 6.82 13.51 -9.83
CA GLU A 104 6.16 12.24 -10.11
C GLU A 104 4.82 12.18 -9.39
N VAL A 105 3.85 11.46 -9.96
CA VAL A 105 2.53 11.33 -9.37
C VAL A 105 2.19 9.89 -9.06
N CYS A 106 1.58 9.66 -7.92
CA CYS A 106 0.96 8.40 -7.54
C CYS A 106 -0.55 8.64 -7.46
N ASN A 107 -1.32 7.93 -8.28
CA ASN A 107 -2.78 8.10 -8.30
C ASN A 107 -3.49 6.75 -8.14
N ILE A 108 -4.54 6.74 -7.34
CA ILE A 108 -5.50 5.63 -7.24
C ILE A 108 -6.88 6.26 -7.09
N ALA A 109 -7.70 6.14 -8.14
CA ALA A 109 -9.00 6.80 -8.24
C ALA A 109 -8.86 8.32 -8.01
N ASP A 110 -9.54 8.86 -7.01
CA ASP A 110 -9.50 10.27 -6.62
C ASP A 110 -8.29 10.66 -5.76
N ASP A 111 -7.63 9.70 -5.13
CA ASP A 111 -6.42 9.95 -4.33
C ASP A 111 -5.23 10.26 -5.25
N THR A 112 -4.92 11.53 -5.44
CA THR A 112 -3.79 12.02 -6.25
C THR A 112 -2.68 12.54 -5.35
N THR A 113 -1.47 12.00 -5.50
CA THR A 113 -0.32 12.33 -4.66
C THR A 113 0.91 12.62 -5.51
N PRO A 114 1.14 13.88 -5.94
CA PRO A 114 2.42 14.31 -6.49
C PRO A 114 3.52 14.23 -5.44
N TYR A 115 4.71 13.83 -5.84
CA TYR A 115 5.88 13.73 -4.97
C TYR A 115 7.17 14.02 -5.73
N ALA A 116 8.13 14.58 -5.02
CA ALA A 116 9.45 14.88 -5.57
C ALA A 116 10.56 14.54 -4.57
N CYS A 117 11.77 14.41 -5.10
CA CYS A 117 12.99 14.22 -4.34
C CYS A 117 14.08 15.10 -4.96
N ASP A 118 14.79 15.88 -4.16
CA ASP A 118 15.85 16.77 -4.63
C ASP A 118 16.92 16.95 -3.56
N ALA A 119 18.14 17.31 -3.98
CA ALA A 119 19.22 17.70 -3.09
C ALA A 119 19.02 19.12 -2.51
N ASP A 120 18.28 19.98 -3.23
CA ASP A 120 17.93 21.33 -2.83
C ASP A 120 16.47 21.41 -2.38
N LEU A 121 16.26 21.91 -1.15
CA LEU A 121 14.92 22.01 -0.56
C LEU A 121 14.06 23.06 -1.29
N GLY A 122 14.67 24.19 -1.71
CA GLY A 122 13.96 25.25 -2.41
C GLY A 122 13.44 24.76 -3.77
N ALA A 123 14.28 24.07 -4.53
CA ALA A 123 13.90 23.47 -5.80
C ALA A 123 12.79 22.42 -5.60
N LEU A 124 12.89 21.57 -4.58
CA LEU A 124 11.88 20.58 -4.25
C LEU A 124 10.50 21.21 -4.02
N LEU A 125 10.44 22.24 -3.15
CA LEU A 125 9.18 22.89 -2.80
C LEU A 125 8.61 23.66 -4.01
N HIS A 126 9.46 24.38 -4.77
CA HIS A 126 9.04 25.08 -5.97
C HIS A 126 8.43 24.14 -7.03
N ASN A 127 9.06 22.98 -7.25
CA ASN A 127 8.55 21.98 -8.19
C ASN A 127 7.18 21.44 -7.76
N LEU A 128 6.99 21.18 -6.47
CA LEU A 128 5.70 20.75 -5.92
C LEU A 128 4.64 21.87 -6.02
N GLU A 129 4.99 23.11 -5.69
CA GLU A 129 4.09 24.27 -5.83
C GLU A 129 3.58 24.43 -7.27
N SER A 130 4.50 24.40 -8.24
CA SER A 130 4.17 24.57 -9.66
C SER A 130 3.21 23.49 -10.16
N ASP A 131 3.53 22.23 -9.91
CA ASP A 131 2.71 21.12 -10.42
C ASP A 131 1.37 21.00 -9.68
N VAL A 132 1.35 21.25 -8.36
CA VAL A 132 0.11 21.28 -7.57
C VAL A 132 -0.79 22.43 -8.02
N ALA A 133 -0.22 23.62 -8.31
CA ALA A 133 -1.00 24.74 -8.84
C ALA A 133 -1.67 24.38 -10.17
N SER A 134 -0.91 23.76 -11.07
CA SER A 134 -1.43 23.27 -12.36
C SER A 134 -2.54 22.24 -12.18
N ALA A 135 -2.38 21.32 -11.23
CA ALA A 135 -3.41 20.32 -10.92
C ALA A 135 -4.68 20.94 -10.34
N LEU A 136 -4.56 21.93 -9.43
CA LEU A 136 -5.74 22.63 -8.88
C LEU A 136 -6.51 23.40 -9.94
N LEU A 137 -5.82 24.09 -10.86
CA LEU A 137 -6.45 24.75 -12.00
C LEU A 137 -7.16 23.75 -12.92
N TRP A 138 -6.54 22.59 -13.15
CA TRP A 138 -7.16 21.53 -13.94
C TRP A 138 -8.42 20.98 -13.26
N PHE A 139 -8.40 20.75 -11.96
CA PHE A 139 -9.58 20.28 -11.22
C PHE A 139 -10.74 21.27 -11.37
N ASP A 140 -10.49 22.55 -11.21
CA ASP A 140 -11.52 23.60 -11.36
C ASP A 140 -12.07 23.61 -12.80
N ALA A 141 -11.21 23.61 -13.83
CA ALA A 141 -11.60 23.54 -15.23
C ALA A 141 -12.40 22.28 -15.59
N ASN A 142 -12.21 21.20 -14.82
CA ASN A 142 -12.90 19.91 -15.00
C ASN A 142 -14.04 19.69 -13.99
N TYR A 143 -14.59 20.77 -13.41
CA TYR A 143 -15.74 20.72 -12.49
C TYR A 143 -15.51 19.87 -11.23
N MET A 144 -14.27 19.59 -10.89
CA MET A 144 -13.89 18.85 -9.69
C MET A 144 -13.47 19.82 -8.58
N LYS A 145 -13.89 19.57 -7.35
CA LYS A 145 -13.62 20.48 -6.23
C LYS A 145 -12.59 19.88 -5.28
N PRO A 146 -11.35 20.40 -5.25
CA PRO A 146 -10.39 20.06 -4.22
C PRO A 146 -10.94 20.38 -2.82
N ASN A 147 -10.73 19.48 -1.89
CA ASN A 147 -11.03 19.72 -0.49
C ASN A 147 -9.80 20.34 0.18
N GLN A 148 -9.73 21.66 0.15
CA GLN A 148 -8.58 22.43 0.63
C GLN A 148 -8.17 22.09 2.06
N THR A 149 -9.15 21.79 2.95
CA THR A 149 -8.87 21.46 4.36
C THR A 149 -8.26 20.07 4.55
N LYS A 150 -8.25 19.25 3.51
CA LYS A 150 -7.69 17.91 3.51
C LYS A 150 -6.50 17.74 2.57
N CYS A 151 -6.04 18.82 1.96
CA CYS A 151 -4.77 18.80 1.24
C CYS A 151 -3.64 19.01 2.23
N HIS A 152 -2.69 18.08 2.28
CA HIS A 152 -1.59 18.10 3.25
C HIS A 152 -0.25 17.85 2.56
N LEU A 153 0.78 18.55 3.02
CA LEU A 153 2.17 18.28 2.67
C LEU A 153 2.74 17.26 3.67
N LEU A 154 3.40 16.23 3.18
CA LEU A 154 4.17 15.30 4.00
C LEU A 154 5.62 15.30 3.50
N ALA A 155 6.56 15.73 4.35
CA ALA A 155 7.96 15.81 3.99
C ALA A 155 8.82 14.89 4.88
N PRO A 156 9.14 13.67 4.43
CA PRO A 156 10.04 12.77 5.14
C PRO A 156 11.50 13.24 5.12
N SER A 157 11.75 14.52 5.40
CA SER A 157 13.05 15.16 5.33
C SER A 157 13.53 15.64 6.71
N PRO A 158 14.83 15.69 6.96
CA PRO A 158 15.37 16.12 8.25
C PRO A 158 15.43 17.66 8.33
N THR A 159 14.29 18.34 8.20
CA THR A 159 14.21 19.78 8.40
C THR A 159 13.78 20.06 9.85
N PRO A 160 14.40 21.01 10.57
CA PRO A 160 14.00 21.35 11.93
C PRO A 160 12.66 22.10 11.98
N GLU A 161 12.28 22.79 10.89
CA GLU A 161 11.07 23.60 10.79
C GLU A 161 9.96 22.85 10.06
N MET A 162 8.72 23.21 10.35
CA MET A 162 7.57 22.75 9.58
C MET A 162 7.57 23.42 8.20
N LEU A 163 7.47 22.61 7.16
CA LEU A 163 7.43 23.08 5.79
C LEU A 163 6.01 23.47 5.40
N TRP A 164 5.92 24.29 4.38
CA TRP A 164 4.67 24.66 3.72
C TRP A 164 4.93 24.95 2.24
N ILE A 165 3.90 24.86 1.44
CA ILE A 165 3.89 25.31 0.05
C ILE A 165 2.72 26.28 -0.15
N GLN A 166 2.91 27.26 -1.02
CA GLN A 166 1.87 28.21 -1.37
C GLN A 166 1.35 27.94 -2.79
N VAL A 167 0.06 27.73 -2.91
CA VAL A 167 -0.58 27.45 -4.19
C VAL A 167 -1.73 28.43 -4.39
N GLY A 168 -1.47 29.49 -5.19
CA GLY A 168 -2.36 30.63 -5.29
C GLY A 168 -2.48 31.36 -3.95
N GLU A 169 -3.70 31.50 -3.46
CA GLU A 169 -3.99 32.09 -2.12
C GLU A 169 -3.94 31.08 -0.97
N GLN A 170 -3.81 29.79 -1.28
CA GLN A 170 -3.84 28.71 -0.31
C GLN A 170 -2.44 28.35 0.17
N ILE A 171 -2.30 28.16 1.50
CA ILE A 171 -1.09 27.58 2.11
C ILE A 171 -1.40 26.13 2.52
N ILE A 172 -0.62 25.20 2.01
CA ILE A 172 -0.68 23.78 2.37
C ILE A 172 0.46 23.51 3.35
N TRP A 173 0.10 23.25 4.60
CA TRP A 173 1.04 23.01 5.68
C TRP A 173 1.51 21.55 5.73
N GLU A 174 2.73 21.37 6.21
CA GLU A 174 3.27 20.05 6.51
C GLU A 174 2.49 19.41 7.67
N SER A 175 2.17 18.15 7.51
CA SER A 175 1.62 17.29 8.56
C SER A 175 2.69 16.32 9.06
N HIS A 176 2.68 16.03 10.35
CA HIS A 176 3.58 15.04 10.94
C HIS A 176 3.30 13.61 10.50
N GLN A 177 2.05 13.33 10.16
CA GLN A 177 1.60 12.00 9.72
C GLN A 177 0.32 12.11 8.92
N GLU A 178 0.24 11.37 7.83
CA GLU A 178 -0.93 11.33 6.96
C GLU A 178 -1.38 9.90 6.65
N ARG A 179 -2.66 9.75 6.34
CA ARG A 179 -3.22 8.49 5.92
C ARG A 179 -3.22 8.39 4.40
N LEU A 180 -2.30 7.60 3.86
CA LEU A 180 -2.19 7.35 2.43
C LEU A 180 -2.68 5.93 2.13
N LEU A 181 -3.75 5.81 1.34
CA LEU A 181 -4.33 4.52 0.95
C LEU A 181 -4.49 3.55 2.13
N GLY A 182 -4.98 4.07 3.26
CA GLY A 182 -5.21 3.26 4.46
C GLY A 182 -3.98 3.02 5.36
N VAL A 183 -2.77 3.38 4.92
CA VAL A 183 -1.54 3.29 5.71
C VAL A 183 -1.24 4.65 6.34
N MET A 184 -1.00 4.70 7.65
CA MET A 184 -0.50 5.91 8.31
C MET A 184 0.99 6.04 8.02
N VAL A 185 1.35 7.08 7.27
CA VAL A 185 2.73 7.41 6.92
C VAL A 185 3.15 8.60 7.76
N ASP A 186 4.25 8.48 8.48
CA ASP A 186 4.80 9.54 9.31
C ASP A 186 6.07 10.14 8.65
N ARG A 187 6.41 11.38 9.03
CA ARG A 187 7.61 12.10 8.59
C ARG A 187 8.91 11.30 8.75
N GLY A 188 8.96 10.41 9.75
CA GLY A 188 10.10 9.51 9.98
C GLY A 188 10.14 8.30 9.06
N LEU A 189 9.04 7.98 8.34
CA LEU A 189 8.79 6.71 7.67
C LEU A 189 8.97 5.53 8.63
N THR A 190 8.60 5.70 9.90
CA THR A 190 8.72 4.69 10.94
C THR A 190 7.52 3.75 10.99
N PHE A 191 6.36 4.20 10.53
CA PHE A 191 5.09 3.49 10.57
C PHE A 191 4.65 3.04 11.98
N GLN A 192 5.22 3.64 13.04
CA GLN A 192 4.92 3.28 14.43
C GLN A 192 3.42 3.39 14.72
N LYS A 193 2.83 4.55 14.37
CA LYS A 193 1.40 4.81 14.60
C LYS A 193 0.50 3.87 13.80
N HIS A 194 0.91 3.53 12.57
CA HIS A 194 0.18 2.56 11.76
C HIS A 194 0.12 1.20 12.47
N VAL A 195 1.27 0.67 12.87
CA VAL A 195 1.35 -0.65 13.54
C VAL A 195 0.67 -0.63 14.90
N GLU A 196 0.75 0.47 15.67
CA GLU A 196 -0.02 0.64 16.91
C GLU A 196 -1.53 0.50 16.68
N ASN A 197 -2.04 1.16 15.64
CA ASN A 197 -3.45 1.09 15.26
C ASN A 197 -3.85 -0.33 14.82
N LEU A 198 -3.03 -1.00 14.01
CA LEU A 198 -3.24 -2.41 13.65
C LEU A 198 -3.33 -3.30 14.88
N CYS A 199 -2.38 -3.15 15.81
CA CYS A 199 -2.37 -3.92 17.07
C CYS A 199 -3.60 -3.64 17.94
N LYS A 200 -4.04 -2.38 18.02
CA LYS A 200 -5.26 -2.00 18.75
C LYS A 200 -6.49 -2.68 18.17
N ASN A 201 -6.65 -2.59 16.86
CA ASN A 201 -7.80 -3.16 16.15
C ASN A 201 -7.82 -4.70 16.19
N ALA A 202 -6.68 -5.33 15.92
CA ALA A 202 -6.55 -6.78 15.98
C ALA A 202 -6.76 -7.31 17.40
N GLY A 203 -6.21 -6.64 18.43
CA GLY A 203 -6.39 -7.00 19.84
C GLY A 203 -7.86 -6.95 20.28
N ALA A 204 -8.62 -5.95 19.86
CA ALA A 204 -10.06 -5.88 20.12
C ALA A 204 -10.82 -7.04 19.47
N LYS A 205 -10.44 -7.44 18.24
CA LYS A 205 -11.04 -8.58 17.53
C LYS A 205 -10.69 -9.92 18.17
N VAL A 206 -9.47 -10.09 18.71
CA VAL A 206 -9.10 -11.28 19.49
C VAL A 206 -9.99 -11.39 20.75
N THR A 207 -10.23 -10.26 21.44
CA THR A 207 -11.11 -10.25 22.61
C THR A 207 -12.56 -10.60 22.24
N ALA A 208 -13.05 -10.12 21.08
CA ALA A 208 -14.37 -10.50 20.57
C ALA A 208 -14.44 -12.00 20.21
N LEU A 209 -13.39 -12.55 19.58
CA LEU A 209 -13.29 -13.99 19.28
C LEU A 209 -13.35 -14.81 20.58
N GLY A 210 -12.70 -14.34 21.64
CA GLY A 210 -12.72 -15.00 22.96
C GLY A 210 -14.13 -15.18 23.54
N ARG A 211 -15.08 -14.29 23.23
CA ARG A 211 -16.49 -14.43 23.66
C ARG A 211 -17.24 -15.53 22.90
N LEU A 212 -16.71 -15.96 21.75
CA LEU A 212 -17.32 -16.98 20.90
C LEU A 212 -16.70 -18.37 21.09
N VAL A 213 -15.67 -18.50 21.96
CA VAL A 213 -14.87 -19.73 22.08
C VAL A 213 -15.70 -20.96 22.45
N THR A 214 -16.74 -20.82 23.27
CA THR A 214 -17.62 -21.92 23.68
C THR A 214 -18.73 -22.22 22.69
N ILE A 215 -19.05 -21.31 21.78
CA ILE A 215 -20.23 -21.38 20.89
C ILE A 215 -19.83 -21.90 19.51
N VAL A 216 -18.59 -21.63 19.07
CA VAL A 216 -18.15 -21.83 17.69
C VAL A 216 -17.11 -22.96 17.61
N SER A 217 -17.21 -23.82 16.59
CA SER A 217 -16.24 -24.90 16.35
C SER A 217 -14.83 -24.35 16.04
N MET A 218 -13.80 -25.18 16.28
CA MET A 218 -12.40 -24.83 16.03
C MET A 218 -12.15 -24.32 14.60
N GLU A 219 -12.73 -25.00 13.60
CA GLU A 219 -12.60 -24.62 12.18
C GLU A 219 -13.16 -23.22 11.91
N LYS A 220 -14.34 -22.92 12.44
CA LYS A 220 -14.96 -21.60 12.30
C LYS A 220 -14.16 -20.52 13.04
N LYS A 221 -13.58 -20.84 14.23
CA LYS A 221 -12.67 -19.92 14.95
C LYS A 221 -11.43 -19.59 14.09
N LYS A 222 -10.86 -20.61 13.42
CA LYS A 222 -9.73 -20.41 12.51
C LYS A 222 -10.09 -19.50 11.33
N ILE A 223 -11.26 -19.69 10.74
CA ILE A 223 -11.76 -18.79 9.69
C ILE A 223 -11.90 -17.35 10.22
N LEU A 224 -12.53 -17.17 11.39
CA LEU A 224 -12.68 -15.85 12.00
C LEU A 224 -11.34 -15.20 12.32
N MET A 225 -10.38 -15.98 12.85
CA MET A 225 -9.02 -15.51 13.11
C MET A 225 -8.36 -14.99 11.83
N ASN A 226 -8.35 -15.77 10.77
CA ASN A 226 -7.73 -15.40 9.50
C ASN A 226 -8.41 -14.18 8.87
N THR A 227 -9.75 -14.16 8.87
CA THR A 227 -10.53 -13.11 8.21
C THR A 227 -10.46 -11.78 8.94
N PHE A 228 -10.54 -11.76 10.27
CA PHE A 228 -10.69 -10.53 11.03
C PHE A 228 -9.42 -10.07 11.77
N ILE A 229 -8.53 -10.99 12.12
CA ILE A 229 -7.34 -10.67 12.92
C ILE A 229 -6.10 -10.66 12.01
N GLU A 230 -5.79 -11.79 11.37
CA GLU A 230 -4.59 -11.90 10.52
C GLU A 230 -4.64 -10.98 9.29
N SER A 231 -5.82 -10.74 8.74
CA SER A 231 -6.03 -9.81 7.63
C SER A 231 -5.58 -8.39 7.94
N GLN A 232 -5.63 -7.96 9.22
CA GLN A 232 -5.15 -6.62 9.62
C GLN A 232 -3.66 -6.43 9.30
N PHE A 233 -2.86 -7.48 9.43
CA PHE A 233 -1.42 -7.44 9.20
C PHE A 233 -1.03 -7.81 7.76
N SER A 234 -2.01 -8.13 6.91
CA SER A 234 -1.78 -8.52 5.52
C SER A 234 -1.92 -7.37 4.53
N TYR A 235 -2.39 -6.19 4.97
CA TYR A 235 -2.56 -5.03 4.11
C TYR A 235 -1.25 -4.24 3.98
N CYS A 236 -0.76 -4.09 2.76
CA CYS A 236 0.46 -3.34 2.40
C CYS A 236 1.69 -3.63 3.30
N PRO A 237 1.97 -4.89 3.72
CA PRO A 237 3.02 -5.16 4.69
C PRO A 237 4.41 -4.77 4.20
N LEU A 238 4.68 -4.83 2.89
CA LEU A 238 5.96 -4.46 2.29
C LEU A 238 6.34 -2.97 2.51
N VAL A 239 5.36 -2.13 2.83
CA VAL A 239 5.58 -0.71 3.13
C VAL A 239 6.09 -0.52 4.55
N TRP A 240 5.48 -1.18 5.55
CA TRP A 240 5.69 -0.90 6.97
C TRP A 240 6.44 -1.98 7.76
N MET A 241 6.58 -3.20 7.22
CA MET A 241 6.99 -4.39 7.96
C MET A 241 8.39 -4.33 8.60
N PHE A 242 9.30 -3.48 8.13
CA PHE A 242 10.67 -3.43 8.62
C PHE A 242 10.99 -2.21 9.50
N ASN A 243 10.19 -1.15 9.41
CA ASN A 243 10.53 0.15 9.97
C ASN A 243 10.00 0.38 11.39
N HIS A 244 8.98 -0.36 11.83
CA HIS A 244 8.44 -0.25 13.18
C HIS A 244 9.39 -0.81 14.26
N SER A 245 9.12 -0.49 15.52
CA SER A 245 9.95 -0.93 16.64
C SER A 245 9.80 -2.43 16.94
N ARG A 246 10.84 -3.01 17.55
CA ARG A 246 10.78 -4.38 18.04
C ARG A 246 9.64 -4.61 19.03
N LYS A 247 9.41 -3.67 19.95
CA LYS A 247 8.29 -3.71 20.90
C LYS A 247 6.95 -3.90 20.21
N LEU A 248 6.73 -3.24 19.05
CA LEU A 248 5.50 -3.44 18.27
C LEU A 248 5.47 -4.78 17.55
N ASN A 249 6.60 -5.28 17.08
CA ASN A 249 6.67 -6.63 16.53
C ASN A 249 6.33 -7.70 17.57
N ASP A 250 6.84 -7.57 18.79
CA ASP A 250 6.50 -8.47 19.90
C ASP A 250 5.01 -8.39 20.25
N ARG A 251 4.42 -7.19 20.15
CA ARG A 251 2.97 -7.02 20.34
C ARG A 251 2.16 -7.68 19.23
N ILE A 252 2.60 -7.64 17.97
CA ILE A 252 1.97 -8.38 16.86
C ILE A 252 2.01 -9.89 17.17
N ASN A 253 3.19 -10.41 17.55
CA ASN A 253 3.35 -11.83 17.89
C ASN A 253 2.46 -12.25 19.06
N HIS A 254 2.35 -11.43 20.10
CA HIS A 254 1.47 -11.70 21.24
C HIS A 254 -0.03 -11.72 20.84
N ILE A 255 -0.45 -10.84 19.92
CA ILE A 255 -1.82 -10.86 19.40
C ILE A 255 -2.06 -12.15 18.60
N HIS A 256 -1.12 -12.56 17.77
CA HIS A 256 -1.18 -13.81 17.01
C HIS A 256 -1.26 -15.01 17.94
N GLU A 257 -0.37 -15.10 18.94
CA GLU A 257 -0.37 -16.13 19.97
C GLU A 257 -1.71 -16.21 20.69
N ARG A 258 -2.24 -15.09 21.19
CA ARG A 258 -3.54 -15.04 21.86
C ARG A 258 -4.67 -15.53 20.94
N GLY A 259 -4.63 -15.18 19.66
CA GLY A 259 -5.59 -15.68 18.68
C GLY A 259 -5.53 -17.18 18.52
N LEU A 260 -4.33 -17.77 18.38
CA LEU A 260 -4.15 -19.23 18.29
C LEU A 260 -4.60 -19.94 19.56
N ARG A 261 -4.32 -19.39 20.75
CA ARG A 261 -4.83 -19.92 22.02
C ARG A 261 -6.36 -20.00 22.04
N MET A 262 -7.06 -18.98 21.54
CA MET A 262 -8.52 -18.99 21.43
C MET A 262 -9.03 -20.00 20.40
N VAL A 263 -8.32 -20.18 19.28
CA VAL A 263 -8.69 -21.17 18.24
C VAL A 263 -8.60 -22.59 18.81
N TYR A 264 -7.48 -22.92 19.44
CA TYR A 264 -7.18 -24.30 19.87
C TYR A 264 -7.63 -24.60 21.29
N GLY A 265 -8.03 -23.62 22.11
CA GLY A 265 -8.35 -23.79 23.52
C GLY A 265 -7.12 -24.19 24.35
N ASP A 266 -5.93 -23.84 23.90
CA ASP A 266 -4.66 -24.25 24.48
C ASP A 266 -3.94 -23.04 25.09
N TYR A 267 -3.84 -23.05 26.43
CA TYR A 267 -3.24 -21.95 27.19
C TYR A 267 -1.89 -22.37 27.85
N VAL A 268 -1.43 -23.58 27.58
CA VAL A 268 -0.21 -24.16 28.18
C VAL A 268 0.94 -24.18 27.18
N SER A 269 0.68 -24.59 25.94
CA SER A 269 1.70 -24.74 24.92
C SER A 269 2.41 -23.42 24.62
N SER A 270 3.68 -23.49 24.22
CA SER A 270 4.45 -22.34 23.75
C SER A 270 3.89 -21.79 22.44
N PHE A 271 4.22 -20.53 22.10
CA PHE A 271 3.81 -19.93 20.84
C PHE A 271 4.34 -20.72 19.62
N GLU A 272 5.54 -21.30 19.75
CA GLU A 272 6.13 -22.13 18.71
C GLU A 272 5.33 -23.42 18.45
N GLU A 273 4.92 -24.10 19.52
CA GLU A 273 4.08 -25.31 19.41
C GLU A 273 2.72 -24.99 18.79
N LEU A 274 2.12 -23.83 19.15
CA LEU A 274 0.88 -23.38 18.55
C LEU A 274 1.04 -23.09 17.05
N LEU A 275 2.13 -22.45 16.62
CA LEU A 275 2.44 -22.23 15.21
C LEU A 275 2.64 -23.54 14.45
N LYS A 276 3.35 -24.51 15.02
CA LYS A 276 3.52 -25.86 14.42
C LYS A 276 2.17 -26.56 14.26
N ARG A 277 1.32 -26.52 15.29
CA ARG A 277 -0.02 -27.11 15.26
C ARG A 277 -0.92 -26.46 14.23
N ASP A 278 -0.82 -25.15 14.07
CA ASP A 278 -1.59 -24.38 13.09
C ASP A 278 -1.04 -24.54 11.65
N GLY A 279 0.21 -24.95 11.49
CA GLY A 279 0.92 -24.97 10.21
C GLY A 279 1.24 -23.55 9.70
N SER A 280 1.33 -22.58 10.61
CA SER A 280 1.60 -21.18 10.29
C SER A 280 2.99 -20.75 10.78
N VAL A 281 3.39 -19.56 10.37
CA VAL A 281 4.62 -18.88 10.81
C VAL A 281 4.27 -17.52 11.42
N THR A 282 5.22 -16.87 12.10
CA THR A 282 4.99 -15.53 12.63
C THR A 282 4.61 -14.55 11.51
N THR A 283 3.87 -13.49 11.85
CA THR A 283 3.51 -12.43 10.88
C THR A 283 4.73 -11.87 10.14
N HIS A 284 5.84 -11.68 10.85
CA HIS A 284 7.08 -11.20 10.22
C HIS A 284 7.64 -12.20 9.20
N HIS A 285 7.68 -13.49 9.51
CA HIS A 285 8.14 -14.52 8.57
C HIS A 285 7.21 -14.66 7.36
N ARG A 286 5.90 -14.56 7.56
CA ARG A 286 4.92 -14.52 6.46
C ARG A 286 5.16 -13.33 5.53
N ASN A 287 5.50 -12.17 6.07
CA ASN A 287 5.84 -11.01 5.27
C ASN A 287 7.14 -11.21 4.47
N ILE A 288 8.14 -11.93 5.02
CA ILE A 288 9.35 -12.31 4.26
C ILE A 288 8.99 -13.29 3.12
N GLN A 289 8.10 -14.25 3.35
CA GLN A 289 7.56 -15.10 2.29
C GLN A 289 6.89 -14.27 1.18
N LEU A 290 6.15 -13.21 1.54
CA LEU A 290 5.56 -12.29 0.57
C LEU A 290 6.62 -11.52 -0.22
N VAL A 291 7.72 -11.09 0.42
CA VAL A 291 8.88 -10.50 -0.30
C VAL A 291 9.40 -11.49 -1.34
N ALA A 292 9.57 -12.76 -0.98
CA ALA A 292 10.03 -13.78 -1.94
C ALA A 292 9.06 -13.94 -3.13
N ILE A 293 7.74 -13.88 -2.90
CA ILE A 293 6.72 -13.92 -3.96
C ILE A 293 6.86 -12.70 -4.89
N VAL A 294 7.09 -11.51 -4.33
CA VAL A 294 7.31 -10.30 -5.14
C VAL A 294 8.57 -10.42 -5.98
N MET A 295 9.68 -10.90 -5.40
CA MET A 295 10.93 -11.11 -6.12
C MET A 295 10.78 -12.15 -7.23
N PHE A 296 10.01 -13.22 -6.99
CA PHE A 296 9.64 -14.19 -8.03
C PHE A 296 8.92 -13.50 -9.20
N LYS A 297 7.91 -12.67 -8.90
CA LYS A 297 7.15 -11.94 -9.93
C LYS A 297 8.04 -10.98 -10.71
N VAL A 298 8.92 -10.23 -10.03
CA VAL A 298 9.88 -9.32 -10.68
C VAL A 298 10.79 -10.10 -11.63
N LYS A 299 11.39 -11.20 -11.18
CA LYS A 299 12.32 -12.02 -11.98
C LYS A 299 11.66 -12.60 -13.22
N ASN A 300 10.40 -12.98 -13.15
CA ASN A 300 9.66 -13.61 -14.24
C ASN A 300 8.79 -12.64 -15.05
N GLY A 301 8.93 -11.31 -14.86
CA GLY A 301 8.16 -10.31 -15.60
C GLY A 301 6.64 -10.29 -15.30
N LEU A 302 6.24 -10.84 -14.14
CA LEU A 302 4.84 -10.97 -13.73
C LEU A 302 4.35 -9.80 -12.83
N CYS A 303 4.98 -8.64 -12.94
CA CYS A 303 4.64 -7.45 -12.19
C CYS A 303 4.71 -6.21 -13.11
N PRO A 304 4.05 -5.09 -12.73
CA PRO A 304 4.17 -3.82 -13.45
C PRO A 304 5.63 -3.35 -13.59
N GLU A 305 5.91 -2.59 -14.63
CA GLU A 305 7.25 -2.08 -14.95
C GLU A 305 7.84 -1.27 -13.80
N ILE A 306 7.06 -0.38 -13.20
CA ILE A 306 7.44 0.42 -12.02
C ILE A 306 7.97 -0.43 -10.84
N MET A 307 7.54 -1.68 -10.72
CA MET A 307 8.06 -2.61 -9.71
C MET A 307 9.37 -3.25 -10.15
N ARG A 308 9.53 -3.51 -11.46
CA ARG A 308 10.79 -4.04 -12.02
C ARG A 308 11.92 -3.03 -11.88
N ASP A 309 11.62 -1.75 -12.13
CA ASP A 309 12.58 -0.64 -12.09
C ASP A 309 13.17 -0.37 -10.69
N LEU A 310 12.54 -0.93 -9.64
CA LEU A 310 13.12 -0.91 -8.30
C LEU A 310 14.36 -1.80 -8.16
N PHE A 311 14.57 -2.75 -9.08
CA PHE A 311 15.58 -3.80 -8.96
C PHE A 311 16.46 -3.89 -10.21
N GLU A 312 17.75 -4.04 -10.00
CA GLU A 312 18.70 -4.30 -11.04
C GLU A 312 18.96 -5.81 -11.15
N LEU A 313 18.90 -6.35 -12.37
CA LEU A 313 19.22 -7.73 -12.70
C LEU A 313 20.48 -7.75 -13.56
N LYS A 314 21.43 -8.62 -13.21
CA LYS A 314 22.65 -8.87 -14.01
C LYS A 314 22.81 -10.35 -14.28
N GLU A 315 23.33 -10.67 -15.44
CA GLU A 315 23.71 -12.04 -15.79
C GLU A 315 24.91 -12.48 -14.95
N GLY A 316 24.76 -13.59 -14.27
CA GLY A 316 25.84 -14.20 -13.51
C GLY A 316 26.78 -15.03 -14.41
N ARG A 317 27.93 -15.42 -13.88
CA ARG A 317 28.91 -16.30 -14.61
C ARG A 317 28.32 -17.66 -15.02
N ASP A 318 27.22 -18.04 -14.40
CA ASP A 318 26.44 -19.25 -14.64
C ASP A 318 25.32 -19.06 -15.68
N GLY A 319 25.27 -17.92 -16.37
CA GLY A 319 24.22 -17.56 -17.34
C GLY A 319 22.85 -17.23 -16.71
N ASN A 320 22.74 -17.29 -15.37
CA ASN A 320 21.49 -17.00 -14.70
C ASN A 320 21.39 -15.52 -14.32
N MET A 321 20.21 -14.95 -14.52
CA MET A 321 19.92 -13.58 -14.04
C MET A 321 19.86 -13.56 -12.51
N LYS A 322 20.64 -12.68 -11.90
CA LYS A 322 20.75 -12.46 -10.44
C LYS A 322 20.37 -11.04 -10.09
N PHE A 323 19.70 -10.87 -8.96
CA PHE A 323 19.46 -9.54 -8.43
C PHE A 323 20.74 -8.92 -7.89
N VAL A 324 20.98 -7.67 -8.24
CA VAL A 324 22.07 -6.89 -7.66
C VAL A 324 21.59 -6.35 -6.31
N ILE A 325 22.34 -6.65 -5.23
CA ILE A 325 22.10 -6.04 -3.93
C ILE A 325 22.68 -4.62 -3.96
N PRO A 326 21.86 -3.57 -3.89
CA PRO A 326 22.33 -2.21 -4.03
C PRO A 326 23.19 -1.80 -2.82
N ARG A 327 24.16 -0.91 -3.05
CA ARG A 327 24.85 -0.23 -1.95
C ARG A 327 23.89 0.77 -1.30
N VAL A 328 23.83 0.78 0.03
CA VAL A 328 22.99 1.68 0.82
C VAL A 328 23.85 2.40 1.87
N LYS A 329 23.46 3.61 2.22
CA LYS A 329 24.22 4.47 3.13
C LYS A 329 23.78 4.32 4.60
N THR A 330 22.50 3.95 4.82
CA THR A 330 21.91 3.89 6.14
C THR A 330 21.32 2.51 6.45
N GLU A 331 21.31 2.14 7.72
CA GLU A 331 20.62 0.92 8.13
C GLU A 331 19.10 1.08 8.09
N PHE A 332 18.60 2.23 8.55
CA PHE A 332 17.17 2.43 8.77
C PHE A 332 16.39 2.69 7.47
N MET A 333 16.92 3.47 6.54
CA MET A 333 16.26 3.78 5.27
C MET A 333 16.76 2.90 4.12
N GLY A 334 18.06 2.60 4.13
CA GLY A 334 18.68 1.78 3.08
C GLY A 334 18.38 0.30 3.24
N LYS A 335 18.88 -0.35 4.32
CA LYS A 335 18.72 -1.81 4.50
C LYS A 335 17.29 -2.24 4.79
N LEU A 336 16.43 -1.36 5.33
CA LEU A 336 15.02 -1.64 5.62
C LEU A 336 14.07 -1.18 4.49
N SER A 337 14.59 -1.08 3.27
CA SER A 337 13.83 -0.85 2.05
C SER A 337 13.62 -2.15 1.28
N LEU A 338 12.52 -2.24 0.53
CA LEU A 338 12.24 -3.41 -0.32
C LEU A 338 13.32 -3.55 -1.41
N ARG A 339 13.83 -2.43 -1.96
CA ARG A 339 14.88 -2.44 -2.99
C ARG A 339 16.19 -3.09 -2.53
N TYR A 340 16.51 -3.08 -1.23
CA TYR A 340 17.66 -3.77 -0.65
C TYR A 340 17.28 -5.15 -0.13
N PHE A 341 16.24 -5.23 0.69
CA PHE A 341 15.88 -6.46 1.37
C PHE A 341 15.32 -7.53 0.42
N GLY A 342 14.63 -7.13 -0.65
CA GLY A 342 14.14 -8.05 -1.68
C GLY A 342 15.26 -8.89 -2.30
N PRO A 343 16.28 -8.27 -2.91
CA PRO A 343 17.48 -8.97 -3.39
C PRO A 343 18.16 -9.85 -2.33
N VAL A 344 18.28 -9.36 -1.08
CA VAL A 344 18.87 -10.14 0.02
C VAL A 344 18.04 -11.39 0.30
N VAL A 345 16.71 -11.28 0.39
CA VAL A 345 15.82 -12.45 0.59
C VAL A 345 16.00 -13.44 -0.54
N TRP A 346 15.97 -12.98 -1.78
CA TRP A 346 16.06 -13.86 -2.94
C TRP A 346 17.43 -14.52 -3.07
N GLU A 347 18.51 -13.75 -3.00
CA GLU A 347 19.85 -14.27 -3.29
C GLU A 347 20.46 -15.05 -2.14
N THR A 348 20.21 -14.63 -0.88
CA THR A 348 20.93 -15.15 0.28
C THR A 348 20.08 -15.98 1.25
N MET A 349 18.76 -15.73 1.34
CA MET A 349 17.91 -16.40 2.31
C MET A 349 17.08 -17.53 1.71
N LEU A 350 16.63 -17.36 0.45
CA LEU A 350 15.74 -18.32 -0.19
C LEU A 350 16.52 -19.55 -0.68
N PRO A 351 16.16 -20.78 -0.23
CA PRO A 351 16.79 -22.02 -0.70
C PRO A 351 16.67 -22.21 -2.22
N LYS A 352 17.67 -22.87 -2.83
CA LYS A 352 17.73 -23.07 -4.28
C LYS A 352 16.50 -23.80 -4.83
N VAL A 353 15.97 -24.77 -4.09
CA VAL A 353 14.79 -25.55 -4.49
C VAL A 353 13.59 -24.70 -4.84
N TYR A 354 13.38 -23.57 -4.13
CA TYR A 354 12.30 -22.65 -4.45
C TYR A 354 12.58 -21.77 -5.68
N LYS A 355 13.87 -21.47 -5.95
CA LYS A 355 14.28 -20.66 -7.11
C LYS A 355 14.10 -21.39 -8.45
N GLU A 356 14.03 -22.71 -8.43
CA GLU A 356 13.86 -23.57 -9.60
C GLU A 356 12.38 -23.72 -10.02
N ILE A 357 11.45 -23.32 -9.17
CA ILE A 357 10.01 -23.34 -9.46
C ILE A 357 9.71 -22.29 -10.53
N LYS A 358 9.01 -22.71 -11.60
CA LYS A 358 8.67 -21.81 -12.72
C LYS A 358 7.24 -21.26 -12.64
N LEU A 359 6.32 -22.01 -12.03
CA LEU A 359 4.91 -21.64 -11.96
C LEU A 359 4.61 -20.84 -10.68
N LEU A 360 4.00 -19.66 -10.82
CA LEU A 360 3.68 -18.76 -9.71
C LEU A 360 2.79 -19.42 -8.66
N GLU A 361 1.76 -20.15 -9.05
CA GLU A 361 0.84 -20.78 -8.11
C GLU A 361 1.54 -21.86 -7.28
N LYS A 362 2.35 -22.71 -7.92
CA LYS A 362 3.18 -23.68 -7.20
C LYS A 362 4.18 -22.99 -6.26
N PHE A 363 4.82 -21.93 -6.71
CA PHE A 363 5.71 -21.14 -5.86
C PHE A 363 4.98 -20.58 -4.63
N LYS A 364 3.77 -20.03 -4.80
CA LYS A 364 2.94 -19.54 -3.70
C LYS A 364 2.52 -20.62 -2.70
N GLU A 365 2.29 -21.84 -3.16
CA GLU A 365 1.97 -22.98 -2.30
C GLU A 365 3.19 -23.43 -1.49
N ASP A 366 4.31 -23.63 -2.17
CA ASP A 366 5.49 -24.19 -1.54
C ASP A 366 6.19 -23.21 -0.63
N ILE A 367 6.20 -21.90 -0.97
CA ILE A 367 6.82 -20.87 -0.13
C ILE A 367 6.16 -20.73 1.24
N LYS A 368 4.89 -21.10 1.41
CA LYS A 368 4.21 -21.12 2.70
C LYS A 368 4.84 -22.11 3.68
N LYS A 369 5.51 -23.16 3.17
CA LYS A 369 6.21 -24.18 3.96
C LYS A 369 7.61 -23.72 4.40
N TRP A 370 8.14 -22.67 3.77
CA TRP A 370 9.45 -22.13 4.10
C TRP A 370 9.39 -21.29 5.39
N ALA A 371 10.18 -21.69 6.37
CA ALA A 371 10.42 -20.90 7.56
C ALA A 371 11.71 -20.06 7.38
N PRO A 372 11.62 -18.76 7.08
CA PRO A 372 12.81 -17.95 6.80
C PRO A 372 13.64 -17.74 8.07
N VAL A 373 14.94 -18.02 8.00
CA VAL A 373 15.89 -17.66 9.05
C VAL A 373 16.28 -16.19 8.85
N CYS A 374 15.71 -15.28 9.63
CA CYS A 374 15.94 -13.85 9.55
C CYS A 374 16.74 -13.33 10.75
N LYS A 375 17.89 -12.68 10.47
CA LYS A 375 18.75 -12.03 11.48
C LYS A 375 18.51 -10.52 11.59
N CYS A 376 17.36 -10.01 11.15
CA CYS A 376 17.04 -8.59 11.23
C CYS A 376 16.83 -8.14 12.69
N ARG A 377 16.77 -6.82 12.91
CA ARG A 377 16.58 -6.26 14.26
C ARG A 377 15.28 -6.69 14.94
N LEU A 378 14.25 -7.07 14.18
CA LEU A 378 12.96 -7.52 14.72
C LEU A 378 13.03 -8.99 15.20
N CYS A 379 13.88 -9.81 14.56
CA CYS A 379 14.01 -11.24 14.85
C CYS A 379 15.05 -11.59 15.92
N LYS A 380 15.95 -10.68 16.29
CA LYS A 380 17.10 -10.97 17.16
C LYS A 380 16.79 -11.62 18.51
N THR A 381 15.53 -11.66 18.95
CA THR A 381 15.12 -12.29 20.21
C THR A 381 14.48 -13.66 20.01
N TYR A 382 13.70 -13.82 18.95
CA TYR A 382 12.97 -15.07 18.70
C TYR A 382 13.86 -16.20 18.15
N VAL A 383 14.94 -15.85 17.45
CA VAL A 383 15.85 -16.84 16.84
C VAL A 383 16.72 -17.56 17.89
N LYS A 384 16.91 -17.01 19.10
CA LYS A 384 17.66 -17.69 20.16
C LYS A 384 16.87 -18.83 20.80
N ASP A 385 15.54 -18.72 20.83
CA ASP A 385 14.67 -19.71 21.51
C ASP A 385 14.05 -20.72 20.52
N LEU A 386 14.13 -20.46 19.22
CA LEU A 386 13.55 -21.30 18.17
C LEU A 386 14.50 -22.39 17.68
N GLY A 387 15.28 -23.03 18.49
CA GLY A 387 16.03 -24.28 18.27
C GLY A 387 16.07 -24.88 16.83
N PHE A 388 16.10 -24.07 15.79
CA PHE A 388 16.34 -24.50 14.42
C PHE A 388 17.81 -24.92 14.30
N THR A 389 18.08 -26.16 14.66
CA THR A 389 19.27 -26.84 14.19
C THR A 389 19.33 -26.72 12.66
N GLU A 390 20.45 -26.19 12.20
CA GLU A 390 20.86 -26.22 10.81
C GLU A 390 20.47 -27.56 10.20
N ILE A 391 19.53 -27.55 9.28
CA ILE A 391 19.50 -28.59 8.26
C ILE A 391 20.62 -28.17 7.28
N ALA A 392 21.81 -28.62 7.65
CA ALA A 392 22.97 -28.60 6.80
C ALA A 392 22.69 -29.51 5.59
N ASN A 393 23.14 -29.04 4.44
CA ASN A 393 23.28 -29.59 3.11
C ASN A 393 22.09 -29.59 2.18
#